data_8203fbade17e5fd6ee3779567d35768a
#
_entry.id   8203fbade17e5fd6ee3779567d35768a
#
_cell.length_a   1.000
_cell.length_b   1.000
_cell.length_c   1.000
_cell.angle_alpha   90.00
_cell.angle_beta   90.00
_cell.angle_gamma   90.00
#
_symmetry.space_group_name_H-M   'P 1'
#
loop_
_entity.id
_entity.type
_entity.pdbx_description
1 polymer ?
#
loop_
_entity_poly.entity_id
_entity_poly.type
_entity_poly.pdbx_seq_one_letter_code
_entity_poly.pdbx_strand_id
1 'polypeptide(L)'
;MRRFGGLSTVMKITWATFALGWLAILGVPPFSGFWSKDKVIEAAFVGEGWQPWVLGGAAMIGAGVTAFYMSRLFFMTFHGERRWADDVHPHESPRTMTIPMIVLAVGSAFLGLALGPTGVFTHWLEPVVGEHGEEHPVLPVPVIMALTLALVAAGAYLAWVRYAKDVVPEVAT
;
A
#
# COMPACT_ATOMS: atom_id res chain seq x y z
N MET A 1 6.34 17.39 -2.24
CA MET A 1 5.14 17.26 -1.38
C MET A 1 4.86 18.54 -0.58
N ARG A 2 5.83 19.21 0.03
CA ARG A 2 5.59 20.41 0.87
C ARG A 2 4.91 21.57 0.14
N ARG A 3 5.03 21.65 -1.19
CA ARG A 3 4.39 22.66 -2.05
C ARG A 3 3.09 22.16 -2.71
N PHE A 4 2.55 21.04 -2.29
CA PHE A 4 1.25 20.50 -2.73
C PHE A 4 0.25 20.60 -1.57
N GLY A 5 -0.95 20.14 -1.78
CA GLY A 5 -2.03 20.12 -0.79
C GLY A 5 -3.35 20.44 -1.45
N GLY A 6 -4.44 19.84 -1.00
CA GLY A 6 -5.78 20.11 -1.53
C GLY A 6 -6.00 19.71 -3.00
N LEU A 7 -5.10 18.92 -3.61
CA LEU A 7 -5.23 18.52 -5.02
C LEU A 7 -6.44 17.62 -5.31
N SER A 8 -7.03 17.00 -4.29
CA SER A 8 -8.25 16.17 -4.44
C SER A 8 -9.43 16.92 -5.03
N THR A 9 -9.50 18.25 -4.86
CA THR A 9 -10.59 19.10 -5.37
C THR A 9 -10.43 19.38 -6.85
N VAL A 10 -9.20 19.44 -7.35
CA VAL A 10 -8.85 19.86 -8.71
C VAL A 10 -8.57 18.65 -9.60
N MET A 11 -7.91 17.62 -9.07
CA MET A 11 -7.49 16.40 -9.78
C MET A 11 -8.23 15.17 -9.25
N LYS A 12 -9.53 15.10 -9.48
CA LYS A 12 -10.41 14.07 -8.91
C LYS A 12 -10.13 12.67 -9.42
N ILE A 13 -9.84 12.50 -10.71
CA ILE A 13 -9.55 11.18 -11.30
C ILE A 13 -8.20 10.69 -10.78
N THR A 14 -7.18 11.55 -10.81
CA THR A 14 -5.86 11.24 -10.28
C THR A 14 -5.93 10.92 -8.79
N TRP A 15 -6.70 11.66 -7.99
CA TRP A 15 -6.91 11.36 -6.57
C TRP A 15 -7.55 9.99 -6.35
N ALA A 16 -8.63 9.68 -7.08
CA ALA A 16 -9.34 8.42 -6.91
C ALA A 16 -8.50 7.20 -7.31
N THR A 17 -7.83 7.27 -8.46
CA THR A 17 -6.95 6.20 -8.94
C THR A 17 -5.74 6.00 -8.01
N PHE A 18 -5.16 7.09 -7.50
CA PHE A 18 -4.09 7.03 -6.52
C PHE A 18 -4.56 6.46 -5.18
N ALA A 19 -5.77 6.81 -4.71
CA ALA A 19 -6.36 6.26 -3.49
C ALA A 19 -6.53 4.73 -3.57
N LEU A 20 -7.01 4.21 -4.69
CA LEU A 20 -7.11 2.76 -4.92
C LEU A 20 -5.73 2.08 -4.91
N GLY A 21 -4.73 2.66 -5.59
CA GLY A 21 -3.36 2.17 -5.55
C GLY A 21 -2.73 2.26 -4.15
N TRP A 22 -3.03 3.33 -3.40
CA TRP A 22 -2.59 3.48 -2.01
C TRP A 22 -3.16 2.38 -1.12
N LEU A 23 -4.47 2.10 -1.18
CA LEU A 23 -5.09 1.01 -0.42
C LEU A 23 -4.51 -0.36 -0.80
N ALA A 24 -4.24 -0.58 -2.08
CA ALA A 24 -3.60 -1.81 -2.53
C ALA A 24 -2.18 -1.97 -1.98
N ILE A 25 -1.34 -0.93 -2.04
CA ILE A 25 0.05 -1.01 -1.57
C ILE A 25 0.13 -1.13 -0.04
N LEU A 26 -0.87 -0.63 0.68
CA LEU A 26 -1.01 -0.87 2.11
C LEU A 26 -1.31 -2.34 2.41
N GLY A 27 -1.89 -3.07 1.49
CA GLY A 27 -2.35 -4.44 1.69
C GLY A 27 -3.68 -4.50 2.46
N VAL A 28 -4.58 -3.56 2.19
CA VAL A 28 -5.93 -3.56 2.78
C VAL A 28 -6.80 -4.57 2.04
N PRO A 29 -7.52 -5.49 2.72
CA PRO A 29 -8.51 -6.34 2.05
C PRO A 29 -9.61 -5.50 1.39
N PRO A 30 -10.11 -5.83 0.21
CA PRO A 30 -9.83 -6.98 -0.65
C PRO A 30 -8.81 -6.70 -1.77
N PHE A 31 -8.06 -5.60 -1.72
CA PHE A 31 -7.14 -5.17 -2.77
C PHE A 31 -6.03 -6.17 -3.06
N SER A 32 -5.45 -6.07 -4.27
CA SER A 32 -4.45 -7.03 -4.76
C SER A 32 -3.20 -7.15 -3.86
N GLY A 33 -2.76 -6.06 -3.26
CA GLY A 33 -1.61 -6.04 -2.38
C GLY A 33 -1.78 -6.83 -1.08
N PHE A 34 -3.01 -7.03 -0.60
CA PHE A 34 -3.29 -7.90 0.53
C PHE A 34 -2.85 -9.34 0.23
N TRP A 35 -3.30 -9.90 -0.89
CA TRP A 35 -3.01 -11.29 -1.27
C TRP A 35 -1.53 -11.56 -1.54
N SER A 36 -0.83 -10.65 -2.20
CA SER A 36 0.60 -10.82 -2.52
C SER A 36 1.51 -10.54 -1.33
N LYS A 37 1.26 -9.46 -0.59
CA LYS A 37 2.10 -9.02 0.52
C LYS A 37 2.07 -10.00 1.69
N ASP A 38 0.89 -10.51 2.03
CA ASP A 38 0.74 -11.47 3.11
C ASP A 38 1.48 -12.77 2.81
N LYS A 39 1.45 -13.25 1.55
CA LYS A 39 2.22 -14.43 1.14
C LYS A 39 3.73 -14.22 1.23
N VAL A 40 4.24 -13.03 0.90
CA VAL A 40 5.66 -12.70 1.05
C VAL A 40 6.07 -12.66 2.54
N ILE A 41 5.23 -12.08 3.40
CA ILE A 41 5.51 -12.02 4.83
C ILE A 41 5.40 -13.42 5.45
N GLU A 42 4.39 -14.21 5.07
CA GLU A 42 4.23 -15.61 5.49
C GLU A 42 5.48 -16.43 5.15
N ALA A 43 5.97 -16.35 3.90
CA ALA A 43 7.17 -17.03 3.45
C ALA A 43 8.43 -16.58 4.22
N ALA A 44 8.51 -15.32 4.65
CA ALA A 44 9.63 -14.82 5.45
C ALA A 44 9.65 -15.39 6.88
N PHE A 45 8.54 -15.96 7.37
CA PHE A 45 8.45 -16.67 8.64
C PHE A 45 8.66 -18.19 8.51
N VAL A 46 8.97 -18.69 7.32
CA VAL A 46 9.27 -20.10 7.09
C VAL A 46 10.74 -20.38 7.32
N GLY A 47 11.07 -21.52 7.96
CA GLY A 47 12.43 -21.98 8.20
C GLY A 47 12.68 -22.36 9.66
N GLU A 48 13.94 -22.71 9.97
CA GLU A 48 14.37 -23.15 11.29
C GLU A 48 15.29 -22.11 11.97
N GLY A 49 15.31 -22.15 13.29
CA GLY A 49 16.20 -21.33 14.09
C GLY A 49 15.73 -19.87 14.25
N TRP A 50 16.67 -18.92 14.23
CA TRP A 50 16.41 -17.51 14.48
C TRP A 50 16.09 -16.69 13.21
N GLN A 51 16.47 -17.20 12.05
CA GLN A 51 16.35 -16.51 10.75
C GLN A 51 14.91 -16.11 10.42
N PRO A 52 13.88 -16.99 10.54
CA PRO A 52 12.49 -16.61 10.28
C PRO A 52 11.98 -15.46 11.15
N TRP A 53 12.42 -15.39 12.40
CA TRP A 53 12.03 -14.32 13.31
C TRP A 53 12.59 -12.96 12.87
N VAL A 54 13.84 -12.93 12.41
CA VAL A 54 14.47 -11.69 11.93
C VAL A 54 13.89 -11.27 10.57
N LEU A 55 13.82 -12.20 9.62
CA LEU A 55 13.34 -11.90 8.27
C LEU A 55 11.84 -11.56 8.27
N GLY A 56 11.02 -12.38 8.93
CA GLY A 56 9.58 -12.13 9.06
C GLY A 56 9.28 -10.85 9.84
N GLY A 57 10.00 -10.61 10.95
CA GLY A 57 9.88 -9.38 11.72
C GLY A 57 10.27 -8.14 10.91
N ALA A 58 11.37 -8.19 10.15
CA ALA A 58 11.81 -7.11 9.28
C ALA A 58 10.78 -6.83 8.16
N ALA A 59 10.25 -7.88 7.52
CA ALA A 59 9.21 -7.75 6.50
C ALA A 59 7.93 -7.12 7.05
N MET A 60 7.51 -7.54 8.24
CA MET A 60 6.33 -7.01 8.93
C MET A 60 6.50 -5.53 9.34
N ILE A 61 7.66 -5.16 9.91
CA ILE A 61 7.99 -3.76 10.23
C ILE A 61 8.04 -2.94 8.94
N GLY A 62 8.64 -3.47 7.87
CA GLY A 62 8.68 -2.85 6.55
C GLY A 62 7.29 -2.55 6.00
N ALA A 63 6.32 -3.44 6.27
CA ALA A 63 4.91 -3.20 5.91
C ALA A 63 4.31 -2.00 6.65
N GLY A 64 4.57 -1.87 7.96
CA GLY A 64 4.12 -0.73 8.76
C GLY A 64 4.76 0.60 8.33
N VAL A 65 6.07 0.58 8.06
CA VAL A 65 6.81 1.75 7.55
C VAL A 65 6.28 2.16 6.17
N THR A 66 5.99 1.19 5.30
CA THR A 66 5.39 1.44 3.98
C THR A 66 4.03 2.12 4.12
N ALA A 67 3.20 1.64 5.04
CA ALA A 67 1.90 2.25 5.31
C ALA A 67 2.04 3.70 5.78
N PHE A 68 3.00 3.98 6.65
CA PHE A 68 3.26 5.34 7.14
C PHE A 68 3.69 6.29 6.01
N TYR A 69 4.74 5.95 5.24
CA TYR A 69 5.26 6.89 4.25
C TYR A 69 4.32 7.06 3.04
N MET A 70 3.60 6.02 2.64
CA MET A 70 2.62 6.12 1.56
C MET A 70 1.38 6.92 1.98
N SER A 71 0.93 6.74 3.20
CA SER A 71 -0.16 7.56 3.76
C SER A 71 0.26 9.02 3.92
N ARG A 72 1.49 9.27 4.37
CA ARG A 72 2.06 10.63 4.42
C ARG A 72 2.06 11.27 3.02
N LEU A 73 2.51 10.52 1.99
CA LEU A 73 2.51 11.00 0.61
C LEU A 73 1.09 11.35 0.16
N PHE A 74 0.13 10.47 0.41
CA PHE A 74 -1.27 10.64 0.02
C PHE A 74 -1.89 11.88 0.69
N PHE A 75 -1.76 11.99 2.01
CA PHE A 75 -2.35 13.11 2.75
C PHE A 75 -1.69 14.45 2.40
N MET A 76 -0.37 14.50 2.33
CA MET A 76 0.34 15.75 2.02
C MET A 76 0.12 16.23 0.58
N THR A 77 -0.23 15.36 -0.35
CA THR A 77 -0.42 15.71 -1.76
C THR A 77 -1.87 16.11 -2.03
N PHE A 78 -2.81 15.29 -1.57
CA PHE A 78 -4.21 15.42 -1.96
C PHE A 78 -5.10 16.11 -0.94
N HIS A 79 -4.70 16.10 0.34
CA HIS A 79 -5.47 16.67 1.44
C HIS A 79 -4.77 17.89 2.05
N GLY A 80 -5.43 18.52 3.02
CA GLY A 80 -4.94 19.71 3.68
C GLY A 80 -5.10 20.98 2.84
N GLU A 81 -4.50 22.08 3.31
CA GLU A 81 -4.58 23.38 2.66
C GLU A 81 -3.73 23.44 1.39
N ARG A 82 -4.14 24.29 0.47
CA ARG A 82 -3.41 24.62 -0.75
C ARG A 82 -2.07 25.29 -0.40
N ARG A 83 -0.96 24.73 -0.91
CA ARG A 83 0.41 25.22 -0.68
C ARG A 83 1.19 25.55 -1.96
N TRP A 84 0.55 25.45 -3.13
CA TRP A 84 1.17 25.88 -4.39
C TRP A 84 1.02 27.38 -4.58
N ALA A 85 1.97 27.97 -5.31
CA ALA A 85 1.98 29.39 -5.61
C ALA A 85 0.79 29.79 -6.51
N ASP A 86 0.41 31.07 -6.46
CA ASP A 86 -0.80 31.56 -7.16
C ASP A 86 -0.67 31.56 -8.69
N ASP A 87 0.53 31.50 -9.22
CA ASP A 87 0.85 31.35 -10.63
C ASP A 87 0.71 29.92 -11.14
N VAL A 88 0.59 28.93 -10.24
CA VAL A 88 0.45 27.52 -10.58
C VAL A 88 -1.03 27.13 -10.60
N HIS A 89 -1.52 26.69 -11.75
CA HIS A 89 -2.90 26.23 -11.96
C HIS A 89 -2.95 24.72 -12.18
N PRO A 90 -2.98 23.90 -11.12
CA PRO A 90 -3.12 22.45 -11.26
C PRO A 90 -4.43 22.10 -11.97
N HIS A 91 -4.37 21.17 -12.90
CA HIS A 91 -5.52 20.68 -13.64
C HIS A 91 -5.43 19.15 -13.80
N GLU A 92 -6.56 18.52 -14.09
CA GLU A 92 -6.59 17.08 -14.32
C GLU A 92 -5.75 16.71 -15.55
N SER A 93 -5.09 15.56 -15.48
CA SER A 93 -4.27 15.03 -16.57
C SER A 93 -5.10 14.69 -17.81
N PRO A 94 -4.52 14.78 -19.03
CA PRO A 94 -5.21 14.43 -20.25
C PRO A 94 -5.61 12.94 -20.28
N ARG A 95 -6.58 12.59 -21.14
CA ARG A 95 -7.13 11.22 -21.23
C ARG A 95 -6.09 10.15 -21.51
N THR A 96 -5.03 10.48 -22.21
CA THR A 96 -3.89 9.59 -22.50
C THR A 96 -3.17 9.13 -21.24
N MET A 97 -3.24 9.89 -20.15
CA MET A 97 -2.68 9.54 -18.83
C MET A 97 -3.75 8.96 -17.88
N THR A 98 -4.96 9.52 -17.91
CA THR A 98 -6.02 9.08 -16.98
C THR A 98 -6.57 7.71 -17.32
N ILE A 99 -6.66 7.32 -18.61
CA ILE A 99 -7.15 6.01 -19.02
C ILE A 99 -6.25 4.87 -18.48
N PRO A 100 -4.93 4.88 -18.70
CA PRO A 100 -4.04 3.86 -18.10
C PRO A 100 -4.12 3.82 -16.58
N MET A 101 -4.21 4.97 -15.90
CA MET A 101 -4.35 5.01 -14.44
C MET A 101 -5.65 4.36 -13.96
N ILE A 102 -6.76 4.57 -14.68
CA ILE A 102 -8.05 3.93 -14.35
C ILE A 102 -7.95 2.41 -14.53
N VAL A 103 -7.36 1.95 -15.64
CA VAL A 103 -7.20 0.51 -15.90
C VAL A 103 -6.35 -0.14 -14.81
N LEU A 104 -5.24 0.48 -14.41
CA LEU A 104 -4.38 -0.01 -13.32
C LEU A 104 -5.10 0.02 -11.96
N ALA A 105 -5.88 1.06 -11.69
CA ALA A 105 -6.64 1.18 -10.46
C ALA A 105 -7.73 0.10 -10.36
N VAL A 106 -8.42 -0.20 -11.45
CA VAL A 106 -9.39 -1.30 -11.53
C VAL A 106 -8.69 -2.65 -11.32
N GLY A 107 -7.56 -2.89 -11.98
CA GLY A 107 -6.74 -4.08 -11.76
C GLY A 107 -6.29 -4.21 -10.29
N SER A 108 -5.83 -3.13 -9.71
CA SER A 108 -5.42 -3.08 -8.30
C SER A 108 -6.55 -3.42 -7.31
N ALA A 109 -7.79 -3.05 -7.64
CA ALA A 109 -8.95 -3.35 -6.80
C ALA A 109 -9.47 -4.79 -6.99
N PHE A 110 -9.53 -5.29 -8.22
CA PHE A 110 -10.27 -6.50 -8.54
C PHE A 110 -9.41 -7.73 -8.86
N LEU A 111 -8.19 -7.58 -9.40
CA LEU A 111 -7.35 -8.74 -9.74
C LEU A 111 -6.96 -9.57 -8.52
N GLY A 112 -6.69 -8.92 -7.39
CA GLY A 112 -6.40 -9.62 -6.15
C GLY A 112 -7.56 -10.48 -5.67
N LEU A 113 -8.78 -9.93 -5.73
CA LEU A 113 -9.99 -10.65 -5.37
C LEU A 113 -10.31 -11.80 -6.34
N ALA A 114 -10.00 -11.64 -7.62
CA ALA A 114 -10.23 -12.67 -8.63
C ALA A 114 -9.19 -13.80 -8.56
N LEU A 115 -7.93 -13.47 -8.36
CA LEU A 115 -6.82 -14.43 -8.43
C LEU A 115 -6.38 -14.99 -7.07
N GLY A 116 -6.58 -14.25 -5.97
CA GLY A 116 -6.14 -14.64 -4.64
C GLY A 116 -6.87 -15.88 -4.11
N PRO A 117 -8.22 -15.85 -3.96
CA PRO A 117 -8.96 -16.97 -3.40
C PRO A 117 -9.01 -18.22 -4.31
N THR A 118 -8.85 -18.01 -5.62
CA THR A 118 -8.99 -19.12 -6.61
C THR A 118 -7.74 -19.98 -6.75
N GLY A 119 -6.58 -19.53 -6.22
CA GLY A 119 -5.32 -20.24 -6.39
C GLY A 119 -4.80 -20.31 -7.83
N VAL A 120 -5.48 -19.69 -8.80
CA VAL A 120 -5.09 -19.71 -10.23
C VAL A 120 -3.67 -19.22 -10.43
N PHE A 121 -3.28 -18.17 -9.72
CA PHE A 121 -1.95 -17.58 -9.83
C PHE A 121 -0.86 -18.53 -9.29
N THR A 122 -1.09 -19.18 -8.18
CA THR A 122 -0.15 -20.15 -7.58
C THR A 122 0.01 -21.38 -8.47
N HIS A 123 -1.08 -21.98 -8.95
CA HIS A 123 -1.02 -23.08 -9.89
C HIS A 123 -0.33 -22.74 -11.21
N TRP A 124 -0.51 -21.51 -11.70
CA TRP A 124 0.15 -21.07 -12.93
C TRP A 124 1.66 -20.93 -12.76
N LEU A 125 2.13 -20.55 -11.55
CA LEU A 125 3.56 -20.43 -11.25
C LEU A 125 4.22 -21.75 -10.84
N GLU A 126 3.47 -22.75 -10.40
CA GLU A 126 3.94 -24.03 -9.88
C GLU A 126 4.99 -24.74 -10.78
N PRO A 127 4.83 -24.77 -12.13
CA PRO A 127 5.85 -25.38 -12.98
C PRO A 127 7.23 -24.69 -12.96
N VAL A 128 7.28 -23.43 -12.51
CA VAL A 128 8.52 -22.61 -12.48
C VAL A 128 9.10 -22.55 -11.06
N VAL A 129 8.23 -22.43 -10.07
CA VAL A 129 8.62 -22.22 -8.66
C VAL A 129 8.76 -23.57 -7.92
N GLY A 130 8.20 -24.65 -8.47
CA GLY A 130 8.10 -25.95 -7.84
C GLY A 130 6.89 -26.04 -6.91
N GLU A 131 6.56 -27.27 -6.50
CA GLU A 131 5.53 -27.50 -5.49
C GLU A 131 5.97 -26.84 -4.18
N HIS A 132 5.09 -26.03 -3.62
CA HIS A 132 5.31 -25.48 -2.28
C HIS A 132 5.25 -26.68 -1.31
N GLY A 133 6.40 -27.08 -0.78
CA GLY A 133 6.44 -28.04 0.31
C GLY A 133 5.55 -27.55 1.47
N GLU A 134 5.06 -28.45 2.29
CA GLU A 134 4.28 -28.12 3.51
C GLU A 134 5.19 -27.46 4.58
N GLU A 135 5.92 -26.40 4.19
CA GLU A 135 6.73 -25.62 5.11
C GLU A 135 5.78 -24.70 5.89
N HIS A 136 5.58 -25.01 7.15
CA HIS A 136 4.76 -24.21 8.03
C HIS A 136 5.55 -23.03 8.58
N PRO A 137 5.02 -21.80 8.56
CA PRO A 137 5.66 -20.67 9.20
C PRO A 137 5.71 -20.87 10.72
N VAL A 138 6.73 -20.32 11.36
CA VAL A 138 6.96 -20.41 12.82
C VAL A 138 5.79 -19.83 13.63
N LEU A 139 5.06 -18.88 13.03
CA LEU A 139 3.84 -18.31 13.60
C LEU A 139 2.61 -18.76 12.80
N PRO A 140 1.46 -18.98 13.44
CA PRO A 140 0.21 -19.27 12.73
C PRO A 140 -0.14 -18.13 11.74
N VAL A 141 -0.52 -18.48 10.51
CA VAL A 141 -0.86 -17.53 9.45
C VAL A 141 -1.86 -16.45 9.90
N PRO A 142 -2.96 -16.76 10.63
CA PRO A 142 -3.90 -15.73 11.10
C PRO A 142 -3.25 -14.71 12.05
N VAL A 143 -2.23 -15.12 12.82
CA VAL A 143 -1.50 -14.23 13.73
C VAL A 143 -0.61 -13.27 12.93
N ILE A 144 0.11 -13.79 11.92
CA ILE A 144 0.91 -12.97 10.99
C ILE A 144 0.03 -11.92 10.32
N MET A 145 -1.11 -12.32 9.77
CA MET A 145 -2.07 -11.42 9.13
C MET A 145 -2.58 -10.34 10.09
N ALA A 146 -3.02 -10.73 11.28
CA ALA A 146 -3.53 -9.79 12.27
C ALA A 146 -2.49 -8.76 12.71
N LEU A 147 -1.25 -9.21 12.98
CA LEU A 147 -0.14 -8.33 13.36
C LEU A 147 0.27 -7.38 12.21
N THR A 148 0.33 -7.90 10.99
CA THR A 148 0.64 -7.08 9.80
C THR A 148 -0.42 -6.01 9.58
N LEU A 149 -1.69 -6.36 9.62
CA LEU A 149 -2.80 -5.40 9.48
C LEU A 149 -2.79 -4.37 10.62
N ALA A 150 -2.51 -4.78 11.85
CA ALA A 150 -2.39 -3.86 12.98
C ALA A 150 -1.25 -2.84 12.79
N LEU A 151 -0.06 -3.30 12.32
CA LEU A 151 1.07 -2.41 12.04
C LEU A 151 0.78 -1.46 10.86
N VAL A 152 0.13 -1.96 9.82
CA VAL A 152 -0.30 -1.15 8.66
C VAL A 152 -1.31 -0.09 9.10
N ALA A 153 -2.31 -0.48 9.89
CA ALA A 153 -3.31 0.45 10.42
C ALA A 153 -2.67 1.51 11.34
N ALA A 154 -1.74 1.10 12.22
CA ALA A 154 -1.00 2.02 13.07
C ALA A 154 -0.15 3.00 12.25
N GLY A 155 0.58 2.52 11.23
CA GLY A 155 1.37 3.36 10.33
C GLY A 155 0.52 4.38 9.58
N ALA A 156 -0.60 3.95 9.02
CA ALA A 156 -1.55 4.82 8.34
C ALA A 156 -2.20 5.83 9.29
N TYR A 157 -2.59 5.40 10.48
CA TYR A 157 -3.17 6.26 11.52
C TYR A 157 -2.19 7.34 11.99
N LEU A 158 -0.94 6.97 12.27
CA LEU A 158 0.12 7.91 12.64
C LEU A 158 0.36 8.96 11.56
N ALA A 159 0.36 8.53 10.29
CA ALA A 159 0.48 9.46 9.17
C ALA A 159 -0.74 10.37 9.06
N TRP A 160 -1.95 9.86 9.28
CA TRP A 160 -3.17 10.65 9.26
C TRP A 160 -3.18 11.72 10.36
N VAL A 161 -2.85 11.35 11.59
CA VAL A 161 -2.80 12.30 12.72
C VAL A 161 -1.77 13.39 12.49
N ARG A 162 -0.61 13.04 11.87
CA ARG A 162 0.50 13.98 11.65
C ARG A 162 0.32 14.88 10.42
N TYR A 163 -0.34 14.40 9.36
CA TYR A 163 -0.29 15.05 8.06
C TYR A 163 -1.65 15.35 7.43
N ALA A 164 -2.76 14.80 7.94
CA ALA A 164 -4.10 15.11 7.42
C ALA A 164 -4.66 16.43 7.97
N LYS A 165 -4.19 16.87 9.15
CA LYS A 165 -4.60 18.10 9.84
C LYS A 165 -3.46 19.11 9.82
N ASP A 166 -3.13 19.64 8.66
CA ASP A 166 -2.33 20.86 8.38
C ASP A 166 -1.11 21.21 9.25
N VAL A 167 -0.54 20.27 9.96
CA VAL A 167 0.69 20.52 10.70
C VAL A 167 1.90 20.05 9.89
N VAL A 168 2.14 20.68 8.74
CA VAL A 168 3.47 20.62 8.14
C VAL A 168 4.27 21.75 8.80
N PRO A 169 5.26 21.44 9.66
CA PRO A 169 6.10 22.48 10.22
C PRO A 169 6.71 23.28 9.07
N GLU A 170 6.52 24.59 9.08
CA GLU A 170 7.31 25.48 8.24
C GLU A 170 8.78 25.22 8.58
N VAL A 171 9.47 24.53 7.70
CA VAL A 171 10.91 24.47 7.80
C VAL A 171 11.36 25.84 7.33
N ALA A 172 11.84 26.64 8.28
CA ALA A 172 12.55 27.86 7.99
C ALA A 172 13.52 27.59 6.83
N THR A 173 13.34 28.33 5.73
CA THR A 173 14.21 28.37 4.58
C THR A 173 15.56 28.90 4.98
#